data_12e4a96c57fe3cdaf1c8080ed1efdcfe
#
_entry.id   12e4a96c57fe3cdaf1c8080ed1efdcfe
#
_cell.length_a   1.000
_cell.length_b   1.000
_cell.length_c   1.000
_cell.angle_alpha   90.00
_cell.angle_beta   90.00
_cell.angle_gamma   90.00
#
_symmetry.space_group_name_H-M   'P 1'
#
loop_
_entity.id
_entity.type
_entity.pdbx_description
1 polymer ?
#
loop_
_entity_poly.entity_id
_entity_poly.type
_entity_poly.pdbx_seq_one_letter_code
_entity_poly.pdbx_strand_id
1 'polypeptide(L)'
;MKAKHRTKRIQRYRKMLGIIVLMLTITLIGVVVSATVLYKRKNACKTPDTILVEYMMHIPKQEYEEMYAMIDLESSGYISKEDFLKRNSTIYEGIEMQNMSIKNVEYVEEDKKVTYLTSFDTVAGTISFENEAFFINGEEGYKLVWDDSMIFPNLTSADKVRVSTTQAERGEILDRNGRVLAGKGTASSVGIVPGKLENREEAIAQIAGLLEITTEAIEKNLSAKWVKDDSFVPIKTIPRVEEIELMSISPEEEVLKEKERHDKLLEIPGVMISDVEVREYPLGEAAAHLVGYVQSVTAEDLEEHAGEGYTANSVIGRSGMEGLFEKELKGQNGCRIYIVNSEDKEKEELACILVQHGQDIRLTIDTDLQVSLYEQFKEDKSCSVAINHYTGEVLALVSTPAYDNNDFIMGLSSEQWTVLNEDENKPMYNRFRQVWCPGSTFKPIIAAIGLQSGAIDPMEDYGNVGLSWQKDASWGSYLSLIHI
;
A
#
# COMPACT_ATOMS: atom_id res chain seq x y z
N MET A 1 -3.94 -96.95 15.14
CA MET A 1 -3.63 -95.74 14.35
C MET A 1 -4.02 -94.42 15.02
N LYS A 2 -5.06 -94.32 15.85
CA LYS A 2 -5.54 -93.02 16.47
C LYS A 2 -4.57 -92.41 17.51
N ALA A 3 -3.76 -93.14 18.24
CA ALA A 3 -2.84 -92.61 19.25
C ALA A 3 -1.64 -91.83 18.68
N LYS A 4 -1.05 -92.31 17.54
CA LYS A 4 0.10 -91.67 16.89
C LYS A 4 -0.23 -90.26 16.25
N HIS A 5 -1.50 -90.04 15.87
CA HIS A 5 -1.95 -88.77 15.34
C HIS A 5 -2.15 -87.70 16.43
N ARG A 6 -2.56 -88.13 17.63
CA ARG A 6 -2.80 -87.19 18.77
C ARG A 6 -1.46 -86.62 19.29
N THR A 7 -0.42 -87.48 19.35
CA THR A 7 0.93 -87.10 19.81
C THR A 7 1.59 -86.07 18.83
N LYS A 8 1.46 -86.27 17.51
CA LYS A 8 1.99 -85.34 16.48
C LYS A 8 1.29 -84.02 16.50
N ARG A 9 -0.02 -83.95 16.82
CA ARG A 9 -0.79 -82.76 16.93
C ARG A 9 -0.41 -81.94 18.17
N ILE A 10 -0.18 -82.56 19.32
CA ILE A 10 0.32 -81.97 20.55
C ILE A 10 1.73 -81.37 20.36
N GLN A 11 2.64 -82.13 19.67
CA GLN A 11 3.98 -81.61 19.37
C GLN A 11 3.97 -80.42 18.40
N ARG A 12 3.05 -80.37 17.43
CA ARG A 12 2.86 -79.20 16.57
C ARG A 12 2.34 -77.96 17.35
N TYR A 13 1.36 -78.15 18.28
CA TYR A 13 0.87 -77.10 19.13
C TYR A 13 1.94 -76.54 20.07
N ARG A 14 2.78 -77.41 20.67
CA ARG A 14 3.91 -76.97 21.49
C ARG A 14 4.96 -76.17 20.71
N LYS A 15 5.27 -76.59 19.47
CA LYS A 15 6.17 -75.84 18.59
C LYS A 15 5.57 -74.53 18.18
N MET A 16 4.28 -74.44 17.83
CA MET A 16 3.59 -73.20 17.52
C MET A 16 3.51 -72.29 18.72
N LEU A 17 3.20 -72.77 19.91
CA LEU A 17 3.20 -72.02 21.14
C LEU A 17 4.59 -71.45 21.45
N GLY A 18 5.65 -72.20 21.26
CA GLY A 18 7.04 -71.76 21.44
C GLY A 18 7.41 -70.62 20.46
N ILE A 19 6.98 -70.74 19.20
CA ILE A 19 7.20 -69.69 18.19
C ILE A 19 6.43 -68.42 18.55
N ILE A 20 5.18 -68.51 19.01
CA ILE A 20 4.37 -67.37 19.44
C ILE A 20 4.99 -66.69 20.67
N VAL A 21 5.45 -67.47 21.67
CA VAL A 21 6.15 -66.90 22.85
C VAL A 21 7.44 -66.22 22.45
N LEU A 22 8.22 -66.78 21.51
CA LEU A 22 9.46 -66.24 21.01
C LEU A 22 9.16 -64.89 20.25
N MET A 23 8.13 -64.84 19.43
CA MET A 23 7.72 -63.58 18.75
C MET A 23 7.26 -62.51 19.73
N LEU A 24 6.48 -62.88 20.76
CA LEU A 24 6.04 -61.95 21.80
C LEU A 24 7.22 -61.41 22.63
N THR A 25 8.24 -62.27 22.93
CA THR A 25 9.44 -61.76 23.63
C THR A 25 10.29 -60.85 22.77
N ILE A 26 10.41 -61.09 21.46
CA ILE A 26 11.15 -60.24 20.53
C ILE A 26 10.42 -58.87 20.37
N THR A 27 9.08 -58.87 20.26
CA THR A 27 8.31 -57.64 20.20
C THR A 27 8.39 -56.84 21.50
N LEU A 28 8.35 -57.52 22.68
CA LEU A 28 8.50 -56.86 23.98
C LEU A 28 9.88 -56.21 24.13
N ILE A 29 10.96 -56.94 23.73
CA ILE A 29 12.33 -56.40 23.73
C ILE A 29 12.43 -55.22 22.77
N GLY A 30 11.82 -55.28 21.58
CA GLY A 30 11.77 -54.18 20.62
C GLY A 30 11.07 -52.94 21.18
N VAL A 31 9.96 -53.11 21.90
CA VAL A 31 9.23 -52.02 22.56
C VAL A 31 10.06 -51.40 23.71
N VAL A 32 10.70 -52.22 24.54
CA VAL A 32 11.56 -51.76 25.63
C VAL A 32 12.79 -51.00 25.09
N VAL A 33 13.44 -51.53 24.04
CA VAL A 33 14.56 -50.83 23.39
C VAL A 33 14.11 -49.51 22.75
N SER A 34 12.98 -49.52 22.08
CA SER A 34 12.42 -48.27 21.52
C SER A 34 12.05 -47.26 22.61
N ALA A 35 11.43 -47.72 23.70
CA ALA A 35 11.10 -46.86 24.84
C ALA A 35 12.34 -46.32 25.54
N THR A 36 13.40 -47.14 25.69
CA THR A 36 14.67 -46.66 26.28
C THR A 36 15.45 -45.71 25.37
N VAL A 37 15.38 -45.90 24.04
CA VAL A 37 15.97 -44.95 23.07
C VAL A 37 15.21 -43.65 23.06
N LEU A 38 13.87 -43.67 23.11
CA LEU A 38 13.02 -42.49 23.21
C LEU A 38 13.23 -41.76 24.55
N TYR A 39 13.35 -42.54 25.67
CA TYR A 39 13.65 -41.98 26.99
C TYR A 39 15.05 -41.33 27.05
N LYS A 40 16.07 -42.00 26.47
CA LYS A 40 17.41 -41.41 26.36
C LYS A 40 17.48 -40.19 25.43
N ARG A 41 16.70 -40.18 24.32
CA ARG A 41 16.58 -38.97 23.47
C ARG A 41 15.87 -37.81 24.18
N LYS A 42 14.84 -38.12 24.99
CA LYS A 42 14.12 -37.11 25.76
C LYS A 42 14.91 -36.53 26.93
N ASN A 43 15.86 -37.31 27.48
CA ASN A 43 16.72 -36.92 28.60
C ASN A 43 18.19 -36.67 28.17
N ALA A 44 18.51 -36.61 26.88
CA ALA A 44 19.78 -36.06 26.43
C ALA A 44 19.77 -34.56 26.76
N CYS A 45 20.64 -34.12 27.68
CA CYS A 45 20.85 -32.70 27.94
C CYS A 45 21.10 -31.99 26.60
N LYS A 46 20.20 -31.06 26.24
CA LYS A 46 20.40 -30.21 25.04
C LYS A 46 21.72 -29.48 25.22
N THR A 47 22.51 -29.40 24.16
CA THR A 47 23.73 -28.59 24.15
C THR A 47 23.40 -27.11 23.97
N PRO A 48 24.26 -26.17 24.43
CA PRO A 48 24.01 -24.73 24.33
C PRO A 48 23.67 -24.24 22.93
N ASP A 49 24.35 -24.74 21.90
CA ASP A 49 24.08 -24.45 20.50
C ASP A 49 22.65 -24.87 20.07
N THR A 50 22.21 -26.05 20.50
CA THR A 50 20.84 -26.53 20.22
C THR A 50 19.78 -25.67 20.92
N ILE A 51 20.05 -25.24 22.18
CA ILE A 51 19.14 -24.38 22.95
C ILE A 51 19.04 -23.01 22.30
N LEU A 52 20.17 -22.44 21.85
CA LEU A 52 20.17 -21.15 21.14
C LEU A 52 19.32 -21.21 19.88
N VAL A 53 19.52 -22.23 19.04
CA VAL A 53 18.72 -22.37 17.81
C VAL A 53 17.23 -22.48 18.13
N GLU A 54 16.85 -23.25 19.14
CA GLU A 54 15.45 -23.38 19.57
C GLU A 54 14.90 -22.03 20.06
N TYR A 55 15.64 -21.30 20.91
CA TYR A 55 15.28 -19.97 21.42
C TYR A 55 15.03 -19.00 20.25
N MET A 56 15.97 -18.92 19.31
CA MET A 56 15.86 -18.01 18.17
C MET A 56 14.72 -18.39 17.21
N MET A 57 14.36 -19.68 17.12
CA MET A 57 13.22 -20.13 16.29
C MET A 57 11.84 -19.79 16.89
N HIS A 58 11.75 -19.41 18.15
CA HIS A 58 10.52 -18.89 18.75
C HIS A 58 10.23 -17.44 18.35
N ILE A 59 11.26 -16.65 17.99
CA ILE A 59 11.12 -15.24 17.63
C ILE A 59 10.19 -15.04 16.41
N PRO A 60 10.42 -15.71 15.24
CA PRO A 60 9.53 -15.57 14.07
C PRO A 60 8.10 -16.05 14.32
N LYS A 61 7.88 -16.87 15.34
CA LYS A 61 6.58 -17.40 15.71
C LYS A 61 5.88 -16.54 16.76
N GLN A 62 6.56 -15.49 17.26
CA GLN A 62 6.11 -14.63 18.36
C GLN A 62 5.81 -15.42 19.65
N GLU A 63 6.50 -16.53 19.87
CA GLU A 63 6.36 -17.43 21.03
C GLU A 63 7.25 -16.92 22.18
N TYR A 64 7.08 -15.67 22.61
CA TYR A 64 7.93 -15.01 23.62
C TYR A 64 7.83 -15.64 25.01
N GLU A 65 6.73 -16.31 25.34
CA GLU A 65 6.58 -17.06 26.59
C GLU A 65 7.48 -18.27 26.64
N GLU A 66 7.61 -18.98 25.52
CA GLU A 66 8.51 -20.13 25.38
C GLU A 66 9.98 -19.67 25.50
N MET A 67 10.32 -18.53 24.90
CA MET A 67 11.65 -17.93 25.04
C MET A 67 11.97 -17.63 26.51
N TYR A 68 11.01 -17.03 27.25
CA TYR A 68 11.18 -16.73 28.67
C TYR A 68 11.41 -17.98 29.54
N ALA A 69 10.79 -19.11 29.21
CA ALA A 69 10.98 -20.36 29.92
C ALA A 69 12.40 -20.96 29.74
N MET A 70 13.15 -20.53 28.72
CA MET A 70 14.49 -21.03 28.40
C MET A 70 15.62 -20.23 29.07
N ILE A 71 15.35 -19.07 29.68
CA ILE A 71 16.36 -18.23 30.31
C ILE A 71 16.61 -18.60 31.77
N ASP A 72 17.81 -18.28 32.25
CA ASP A 72 18.16 -18.32 33.66
C ASP A 72 17.87 -16.96 34.30
N LEU A 73 16.88 -16.89 35.18
CA LEU A 73 16.39 -15.62 35.73
C LEU A 73 17.40 -14.91 36.63
N GLU A 74 18.17 -15.68 37.41
CA GLU A 74 19.15 -15.13 38.33
C GLU A 74 20.26 -14.42 37.56
N SER A 75 20.82 -15.08 36.57
CA SER A 75 21.91 -14.54 35.75
C SER A 75 21.43 -13.50 34.72
N SER A 76 20.11 -13.47 34.43
CA SER A 76 19.46 -12.47 33.57
C SER A 76 18.93 -11.26 34.35
N GLY A 77 19.42 -11.01 35.56
CA GLY A 77 19.08 -9.81 36.34
C GLY A 77 17.66 -9.79 36.90
N TYR A 78 17.00 -10.96 37.01
CA TYR A 78 15.63 -11.13 37.49
C TYR A 78 14.59 -10.34 36.66
N ILE A 79 14.79 -10.25 35.35
CA ILE A 79 13.81 -9.60 34.47
C ILE A 79 12.42 -10.20 34.67
N SER A 80 11.39 -9.35 34.79
CA SER A 80 10.01 -9.85 34.90
C SER A 80 9.54 -10.45 33.57
N LYS A 81 8.63 -11.43 33.65
CA LYS A 81 8.03 -12.02 32.44
C LYS A 81 7.36 -10.94 31.56
N GLU A 82 6.64 -10.00 32.17
CA GLU A 82 5.96 -8.93 31.46
C GLU A 82 6.93 -8.01 30.71
N ASP A 83 8.02 -7.60 31.37
CA ASP A 83 9.04 -6.74 30.74
C ASP A 83 9.76 -7.46 29.60
N PHE A 84 10.12 -8.73 29.80
CA PHE A 84 10.75 -9.56 28.76
C PHE A 84 9.86 -9.70 27.52
N LEU A 85 8.59 -10.10 27.72
CA LEU A 85 7.64 -10.24 26.62
C LEU A 85 7.45 -8.93 25.88
N LYS A 86 7.17 -7.85 26.61
CA LYS A 86 6.97 -6.52 26.07
C LYS A 86 8.19 -6.02 25.30
N ARG A 87 9.40 -6.24 25.85
CA ARG A 87 10.65 -5.80 25.22
C ARG A 87 10.86 -6.46 23.88
N ASN A 88 10.78 -7.80 23.84
CA ASN A 88 10.98 -8.57 22.62
C ASN A 88 9.89 -8.28 21.59
N SER A 89 8.60 -8.33 21.96
CA SER A 89 7.51 -8.08 21.02
C SER A 89 7.57 -6.66 20.45
N THR A 90 7.77 -5.64 21.29
CA THR A 90 7.84 -4.24 20.83
C THR A 90 8.94 -4.02 19.79
N ILE A 91 10.11 -4.67 19.98
CA ILE A 91 11.24 -4.50 19.05
C ILE A 91 11.01 -5.32 17.77
N TYR A 92 10.82 -6.65 17.87
CA TYR A 92 10.72 -7.51 16.69
C TYR A 92 9.48 -7.24 15.83
N GLU A 93 8.35 -6.96 16.45
CA GLU A 93 7.11 -6.58 15.74
C GLU A 93 7.20 -5.15 15.21
N GLY A 94 7.81 -4.23 15.98
CA GLY A 94 7.99 -2.83 15.58
C GLY A 94 8.87 -2.62 14.36
N ILE A 95 9.85 -3.51 14.12
CA ILE A 95 10.69 -3.52 12.91
C ILE A 95 10.13 -4.42 11.81
N GLU A 96 8.97 -5.06 12.02
CA GLU A 96 8.31 -6.03 11.11
C GLU A 96 9.26 -7.17 10.69
N MET A 97 9.95 -7.77 11.67
CA MET A 97 10.95 -8.80 11.42
C MET A 97 10.36 -10.03 10.72
N GLN A 98 11.02 -10.49 9.67
CA GLN A 98 10.66 -11.66 8.87
C GLN A 98 11.90 -12.45 8.47
N ASN A 99 11.71 -13.69 7.97
CA ASN A 99 12.73 -14.52 7.32
C ASN A 99 14.02 -14.67 8.14
N MET A 100 13.91 -14.83 9.48
CA MET A 100 15.08 -15.01 10.34
C MET A 100 15.86 -16.29 9.99
N SER A 101 17.16 -16.16 9.90
CA SER A 101 18.10 -17.26 9.71
C SER A 101 19.28 -17.16 10.66
N ILE A 102 19.78 -18.31 11.11
CA ILE A 102 20.94 -18.41 12.02
C ILE A 102 21.97 -19.30 11.34
N LYS A 103 23.22 -18.87 11.36
CA LYS A 103 24.37 -19.56 10.76
C LYS A 103 25.58 -19.51 11.69
N ASN A 104 26.60 -20.32 11.40
CA ASN A 104 27.88 -20.31 12.11
C ASN A 104 27.72 -20.46 13.63
N VAL A 105 26.80 -21.35 14.05
CA VAL A 105 26.54 -21.60 15.46
C VAL A 105 27.66 -22.47 16.02
N GLU A 106 28.48 -21.90 16.92
CA GLU A 106 29.63 -22.59 17.49
C GLU A 106 29.66 -22.39 19.01
N TYR A 107 29.69 -23.51 19.76
CA TYR A 107 29.82 -23.48 21.21
C TYR A 107 31.28 -23.44 21.64
N VAL A 108 31.68 -22.39 22.38
CA VAL A 108 32.98 -22.21 22.95
C VAL A 108 32.92 -22.62 24.43
N GLU A 109 33.40 -23.83 24.76
CA GLU A 109 33.27 -24.43 26.10
C GLU A 109 34.00 -23.67 27.17
N GLU A 110 35.16 -23.09 26.85
CA GLU A 110 35.98 -22.32 27.79
C GLU A 110 35.25 -21.09 28.36
N ASP A 111 34.52 -20.40 27.49
CA ASP A 111 33.77 -19.17 27.81
C ASP A 111 32.29 -19.43 28.13
N LYS A 112 31.83 -20.68 27.99
CA LYS A 112 30.43 -21.07 28.14
C LYS A 112 29.49 -20.22 27.29
N LYS A 113 29.90 -19.87 26.06
CA LYS A 113 29.17 -19.04 25.14
C LYS A 113 28.98 -19.74 23.79
N VAL A 114 27.93 -19.36 23.09
CA VAL A 114 27.69 -19.72 21.69
C VAL A 114 27.87 -18.47 20.86
N THR A 115 28.74 -18.51 19.86
CA THR A 115 28.84 -17.48 18.82
C THR A 115 27.94 -17.87 17.65
N TYR A 116 27.30 -16.90 17.03
CA TYR A 116 26.40 -17.14 15.92
C TYR A 116 26.25 -15.89 15.03
N LEU A 117 25.89 -16.12 13.77
CA LEU A 117 25.50 -15.08 12.82
C LEU A 117 23.97 -15.16 12.66
N THR A 118 23.26 -14.08 12.96
CA THR A 118 21.84 -13.93 12.67
C THR A 118 21.62 -12.99 11.52
N SER A 119 20.57 -13.24 10.75
CA SER A 119 20.13 -12.38 9.65
C SER A 119 18.62 -12.47 9.51
N PHE A 120 17.95 -11.35 9.32
CA PHE A 120 16.50 -11.26 9.12
C PHE A 120 16.14 -10.01 8.33
N ASP A 121 15.00 -10.06 7.66
CA ASP A 121 14.45 -8.94 6.91
C ASP A 121 13.60 -8.05 7.81
N THR A 122 13.60 -6.75 7.51
CA THR A 122 12.84 -5.72 8.23
C THR A 122 12.25 -4.70 7.26
N VAL A 123 11.42 -3.78 7.76
CA VAL A 123 10.91 -2.63 6.98
C VAL A 123 12.02 -1.73 6.40
N ALA A 124 13.22 -1.76 6.95
CA ALA A 124 14.39 -0.98 6.49
C ALA A 124 15.43 -1.85 5.77
N GLY A 125 15.08 -3.04 5.31
CA GLY A 125 15.96 -3.99 4.65
C GLY A 125 16.48 -5.09 5.57
N THR A 126 17.46 -5.84 5.10
CA THR A 126 18.03 -6.99 5.83
C THR A 126 19.04 -6.51 6.86
N ILE A 127 18.85 -6.93 8.12
CA ILE A 127 19.84 -6.76 9.20
C ILE A 127 20.60 -8.06 9.37
N SER A 128 21.93 -8.00 9.50
CA SER A 128 22.79 -9.15 9.75
C SER A 128 23.95 -8.77 10.67
N PHE A 129 24.16 -9.55 11.72
CA PHE A 129 25.23 -9.32 12.68
C PHE A 129 25.69 -10.62 13.35
N GLU A 130 26.94 -10.65 13.78
CA GLU A 130 27.46 -11.67 14.66
C GLU A 130 27.11 -11.33 16.11
N ASN A 131 26.76 -12.34 16.90
CA ASN A 131 26.42 -12.18 18.30
C ASN A 131 26.91 -13.35 19.15
N GLU A 132 26.85 -13.17 20.46
CA GLU A 132 27.24 -14.14 21.47
C GLU A 132 26.10 -14.39 22.44
N ALA A 133 25.88 -15.65 22.83
CA ALA A 133 24.90 -16.04 23.82
C ALA A 133 25.60 -16.82 24.95
N PHE A 134 25.40 -16.42 26.19
CA PHE A 134 26.02 -17.05 27.37
C PHE A 134 25.06 -18.08 27.99
N PHE A 135 25.65 -19.13 28.56
CA PHE A 135 24.90 -20.25 29.14
C PHE A 135 25.38 -20.61 30.53
N ILE A 136 24.45 -20.99 31.39
CA ILE A 136 24.73 -21.57 32.71
C ILE A 136 24.25 -23.01 32.71
N ASN A 137 25.06 -23.90 33.29
CA ASN A 137 24.71 -25.30 33.49
C ASN A 137 24.16 -25.49 34.91
N GLY A 138 22.84 -25.66 35.03
CA GLY A 138 22.13 -25.95 36.27
C GLY A 138 21.80 -27.41 36.47
N GLU A 139 21.01 -27.75 37.48
CA GLU A 139 20.58 -29.09 37.79
C GLU A 139 19.69 -29.72 36.67
N GLU A 140 18.95 -28.88 35.94
CA GLU A 140 18.03 -29.27 34.84
C GLU A 140 18.68 -29.17 33.46
N GLY A 141 19.97 -28.85 33.36
CA GLY A 141 20.71 -28.64 32.11
C GLY A 141 21.10 -27.17 31.87
N TYR A 142 21.46 -26.87 30.63
CA TYR A 142 21.86 -25.54 30.26
C TYR A 142 20.66 -24.60 30.12
N LYS A 143 20.80 -23.37 30.64
CA LYS A 143 19.87 -22.26 30.46
C LYS A 143 20.59 -21.05 29.87
N LEU A 144 19.88 -20.27 29.06
CA LEU A 144 20.39 -19.06 28.42
C LEU A 144 20.47 -17.90 29.45
N VAL A 145 21.56 -17.18 29.45
CA VAL A 145 21.69 -15.88 30.15
C VAL A 145 21.22 -14.83 29.17
N TRP A 146 20.13 -14.16 29.48
CA TRP A 146 19.52 -13.18 28.59
C TRP A 146 19.80 -11.75 29.07
N ASP A 147 20.16 -10.90 28.14
CA ASP A 147 20.09 -9.44 28.23
C ASP A 147 19.72 -8.84 26.88
N ASP A 148 19.58 -7.51 26.79
CA ASP A 148 19.16 -6.82 25.58
C ASP A 148 20.11 -7.03 24.40
N SER A 149 21.39 -7.35 24.64
CA SER A 149 22.35 -7.64 23.57
C SER A 149 21.98 -8.88 22.74
N MET A 150 21.12 -9.76 23.29
CA MET A 150 20.55 -10.88 22.54
C MET A 150 19.64 -10.44 21.38
N ILE A 151 19.06 -9.23 21.46
CA ILE A 151 18.25 -8.64 20.39
C ILE A 151 19.17 -7.97 19.36
N PHE A 152 20.04 -7.05 19.84
CA PHE A 152 21.09 -6.40 19.03
C PHE A 152 22.36 -6.24 19.87
N PRO A 153 23.55 -6.52 19.33
CA PRO A 153 24.80 -6.60 20.12
C PRO A 153 25.09 -5.39 21.01
N ASN A 154 24.72 -4.19 20.57
CA ASN A 154 24.98 -2.94 21.28
C ASN A 154 23.76 -2.38 22.02
N LEU A 155 22.67 -3.13 22.09
CA LEU A 155 21.45 -2.71 22.77
C LEU A 155 21.59 -2.93 24.29
N THR A 156 21.20 -1.95 25.09
CA THR A 156 21.11 -2.06 26.55
C THR A 156 19.68 -1.82 27.03
N SER A 157 19.39 -2.16 28.28
CA SER A 157 18.04 -2.00 28.87
C SER A 157 17.53 -0.54 28.88
N ALA A 158 18.46 0.44 28.87
CA ALA A 158 18.11 1.86 28.82
C ALA A 158 17.87 2.39 27.40
N ASP A 159 18.28 1.64 26.37
CA ASP A 159 18.20 2.05 24.98
C ASP A 159 16.83 1.72 24.38
N LYS A 160 16.49 2.39 23.29
CA LYS A 160 15.26 2.13 22.52
C LYS A 160 15.61 1.91 21.06
N VAL A 161 14.91 0.98 20.41
CA VAL A 161 14.93 0.83 18.95
C VAL A 161 13.86 1.74 18.36
N ARG A 162 14.24 2.53 17.36
CA ARG A 162 13.36 3.47 16.67
C ARG A 162 13.28 3.10 15.20
N VAL A 163 12.08 3.24 14.64
CA VAL A 163 11.82 3.17 13.21
C VAL A 163 11.40 4.55 12.75
N SER A 164 12.06 5.08 11.72
CA SER A 164 11.72 6.37 11.12
C SER A 164 11.50 6.20 9.63
N THR A 165 10.34 6.63 9.15
CA THR A 165 9.98 6.60 7.73
C THR A 165 10.08 8.00 7.16
N THR A 166 10.79 8.15 6.02
CA THR A 166 10.81 9.35 5.21
C THR A 166 9.94 9.11 3.99
N GLN A 167 8.88 9.91 3.84
CA GLN A 167 7.97 9.74 2.69
C GLN A 167 8.64 10.19 1.40
N ALA A 168 8.42 9.42 0.34
CA ALA A 168 8.80 9.81 -1.00
C ALA A 168 7.83 10.89 -1.51
N GLU A 169 8.37 11.88 -2.18
CA GLU A 169 7.55 12.85 -2.92
C GLU A 169 7.07 12.21 -4.21
N ARG A 170 5.79 12.40 -4.53
CA ARG A 170 5.21 11.92 -5.78
C ARG A 170 5.70 12.79 -6.93
N GLY A 171 6.13 12.20 -8.03
CA GLY A 171 6.56 12.90 -9.24
C GLY A 171 5.45 13.75 -9.84
N GLU A 172 5.82 14.78 -10.59
CA GLU A 172 4.90 15.68 -11.28
C GLU A 172 4.51 15.13 -12.66
N ILE A 173 3.31 15.50 -13.12
CA ILE A 173 2.91 15.30 -14.51
C ILE A 173 2.97 16.66 -15.19
N LEU A 174 3.78 16.75 -16.24
CA LEU A 174 4.11 18.00 -16.93
C LEU A 174 3.63 17.96 -18.38
N ASP A 175 3.27 19.14 -18.92
CA ASP A 175 3.04 19.32 -20.35
C ASP A 175 4.37 19.31 -21.14
N ARG A 176 4.30 19.44 -22.47
CA ARG A 176 5.47 19.50 -23.34
C ARG A 176 6.42 20.64 -23.04
N ASN A 177 5.96 21.71 -22.43
CA ASN A 177 6.70 22.92 -22.10
C ASN A 177 7.21 22.93 -20.65
N GLY A 178 6.86 21.91 -19.83
CA GLY A 178 7.22 21.79 -18.42
C GLY A 178 6.24 22.48 -17.49
N ARG A 179 5.03 22.84 -17.95
CA ARG A 179 3.96 23.35 -17.09
C ARG A 179 3.30 22.18 -16.35
N VAL A 180 2.98 22.40 -15.07
CA VAL A 180 2.40 21.37 -14.20
C VAL A 180 0.95 21.09 -14.61
N LEU A 181 0.65 19.79 -14.84
CA LEU A 181 -0.70 19.26 -15.03
C LEU A 181 -1.19 18.54 -13.78
N ALA A 182 -0.27 17.96 -13.00
CA ALA A 182 -0.49 17.45 -11.67
C ALA A 182 0.79 17.61 -10.85
N GLY A 183 0.71 18.23 -9.70
CA GLY A 183 1.87 18.54 -8.86
C GLY A 183 1.53 18.71 -7.39
N LYS A 184 2.44 19.31 -6.66
CA LYS A 184 2.22 19.70 -5.27
C LYS A 184 1.39 20.97 -5.22
N GLY A 185 0.37 20.92 -4.40
CA GLY A 185 -0.44 22.08 -4.03
C GLY A 185 -0.57 22.20 -2.52
N THR A 186 -1.28 23.23 -2.08
CA THR A 186 -1.56 23.46 -0.67
C THR A 186 -3.06 23.64 -0.48
N ALA A 187 -3.60 22.94 0.50
CA ALA A 187 -4.99 23.07 0.92
C ALA A 187 -5.08 23.39 2.42
N SER A 188 -6.26 23.67 2.90
CA SER A 188 -6.54 23.92 4.31
C SER A 188 -7.13 22.68 4.97
N SER A 189 -6.43 22.11 5.95
CA SER A 189 -6.93 21.01 6.80
C SER A 189 -7.69 21.61 7.98
N VAL A 190 -9.00 21.40 8.00
CA VAL A 190 -9.85 21.77 9.13
C VAL A 190 -9.85 20.63 10.13
N GLY A 191 -9.46 20.91 11.36
CA GLY A 191 -9.43 19.93 12.43
C GLY A 191 -10.00 20.48 13.73
N ILE A 192 -10.23 19.58 14.67
CA ILE A 192 -10.81 19.84 15.98
C ILE A 192 -9.80 19.46 17.06
N VAL A 193 -9.68 20.31 18.08
CA VAL A 193 -9.00 20.00 19.34
C VAL A 193 -10.08 19.72 20.41
N PRO A 194 -10.31 18.43 20.77
CA PRO A 194 -11.48 18.02 21.56
C PRO A 194 -11.63 18.76 22.89
N GLY A 195 -10.52 18.97 23.60
CA GLY A 195 -10.53 19.66 24.91
C GLY A 195 -10.79 21.15 24.85
N LYS A 196 -10.85 21.76 23.65
CA LYS A 196 -11.17 23.16 23.44
C LYS A 196 -12.59 23.39 22.89
N LEU A 197 -13.35 22.32 22.61
CA LEU A 197 -14.74 22.43 22.14
C LEU A 197 -15.64 22.92 23.29
N GLU A 198 -16.32 24.02 23.05
CA GLU A 198 -17.43 24.47 23.90
C GLU A 198 -18.75 23.98 23.28
N ASN A 199 -19.72 23.58 24.11
CA ASN A 199 -21.03 23.07 23.65
C ASN A 199 -20.89 22.01 22.52
N ARG A 200 -20.17 20.90 22.83
CA ARG A 200 -19.71 19.89 21.86
C ARG A 200 -20.75 19.52 20.80
N GLU A 201 -22.00 19.22 21.17
CA GLU A 201 -23.05 18.81 20.23
C GLU A 201 -23.40 19.94 19.23
N GLU A 202 -23.51 21.17 19.70
CA GLU A 202 -23.81 22.34 18.87
C GLU A 202 -22.63 22.69 17.93
N ALA A 203 -21.40 22.65 18.47
CA ALA A 203 -20.19 22.89 17.68
C ALA A 203 -20.03 21.84 16.57
N ILE A 204 -20.23 20.55 16.88
CA ILE A 204 -20.16 19.49 15.87
C ILE A 204 -21.23 19.66 14.79
N ALA A 205 -22.46 20.05 15.17
CA ALA A 205 -23.52 20.30 14.19
C ALA A 205 -23.21 21.50 13.28
N GLN A 206 -22.61 22.58 13.81
CA GLN A 206 -22.19 23.74 13.03
C GLN A 206 -21.04 23.35 12.08
N ILE A 207 -20.00 22.65 12.57
CA ILE A 207 -18.88 22.18 11.75
C ILE A 207 -19.38 21.26 10.64
N ALA A 208 -20.27 20.31 10.97
CA ALA A 208 -20.87 19.39 10.01
C ALA A 208 -21.59 20.14 8.87
N GLY A 209 -22.38 21.17 9.22
CA GLY A 209 -23.08 22.02 8.24
C GLY A 209 -22.13 22.83 7.35
N LEU A 210 -21.07 23.41 7.93
CA LEU A 210 -20.09 24.21 7.18
C LEU A 210 -19.20 23.36 6.27
N LEU A 211 -18.89 22.12 6.68
CA LEU A 211 -18.04 21.21 5.93
C LEU A 211 -18.83 20.24 5.02
N GLU A 212 -20.18 20.31 5.03
CA GLU A 212 -21.05 19.42 4.26
C GLU A 212 -20.75 17.94 4.49
N ILE A 213 -20.62 17.58 5.79
CA ILE A 213 -20.40 16.20 6.25
C ILE A 213 -21.36 15.85 7.36
N THR A 214 -21.48 14.57 7.72
CA THR A 214 -22.36 14.14 8.79
C THR A 214 -21.72 14.29 10.17
N THR A 215 -22.53 14.53 11.20
CA THR A 215 -22.07 14.57 12.59
C THR A 215 -21.44 13.26 13.04
N GLU A 216 -21.96 12.11 12.52
CA GLU A 216 -21.44 10.79 12.81
C GLU A 216 -20.01 10.60 12.29
N ALA A 217 -19.67 11.20 11.12
CA ALA A 217 -18.33 11.17 10.57
C ALA A 217 -17.34 11.91 11.48
N ILE A 218 -17.73 13.07 11.99
CA ILE A 218 -16.91 13.85 12.95
C ILE A 218 -16.72 13.05 14.25
N GLU A 219 -17.81 12.52 14.83
CA GLU A 219 -17.75 11.74 16.07
C GLU A 219 -16.91 10.47 15.93
N LYS A 220 -16.95 9.80 14.79
CA LYS A 220 -16.09 8.67 14.48
C LYS A 220 -14.60 9.05 14.54
N ASN A 221 -14.22 10.18 13.95
CA ASN A 221 -12.83 10.65 13.98
C ASN A 221 -12.41 11.02 15.41
N LEU A 222 -13.28 11.70 16.17
CA LEU A 222 -13.01 12.10 17.54
C LEU A 222 -12.96 10.92 18.52
N SER A 223 -13.56 9.77 18.20
CA SER A 223 -13.56 8.56 19.02
C SER A 223 -12.37 7.63 18.79
N ALA A 224 -11.45 7.98 17.91
CA ALA A 224 -10.28 7.15 17.61
C ALA A 224 -9.36 7.01 18.83
N LYS A 225 -8.78 5.82 19.04
CA LYS A 225 -7.99 5.46 20.26
C LYS A 225 -6.79 6.39 20.53
N TRP A 226 -6.26 7.05 19.53
CA TRP A 226 -5.11 7.95 19.64
C TRP A 226 -5.50 9.38 20.07
N VAL A 227 -6.77 9.73 19.97
CA VAL A 227 -7.29 11.08 20.25
C VAL A 227 -7.24 11.36 21.73
N LYS A 228 -6.66 12.51 22.08
CA LYS A 228 -6.60 13.08 23.42
C LYS A 228 -7.19 14.49 23.38
N ASP A 229 -7.41 15.08 24.53
CA ASP A 229 -8.03 16.43 24.65
C ASP A 229 -7.23 17.53 23.92
N ASP A 230 -5.91 17.38 23.83
CA ASP A 230 -4.99 18.31 23.18
C ASP A 230 -4.61 17.93 21.74
N SER A 231 -5.12 16.80 21.22
CA SER A 231 -4.82 16.35 19.88
C SER A 231 -5.51 17.20 18.83
N PHE A 232 -4.79 17.57 17.76
CA PHE A 232 -5.41 18.03 16.53
C PHE A 232 -5.99 16.86 15.75
N VAL A 233 -7.30 16.81 15.61
CA VAL A 233 -8.01 15.74 14.88
C VAL A 233 -8.47 16.28 13.53
N PRO A 234 -7.82 15.95 12.41
CA PRO A 234 -8.23 16.41 11.09
C PRO A 234 -9.60 15.84 10.73
N ILE A 235 -10.48 16.70 10.22
CA ILE A 235 -11.86 16.37 9.89
C ILE A 235 -12.09 16.36 8.38
N LYS A 236 -11.74 17.47 7.70
CA LYS A 236 -11.88 17.62 6.25
C LYS A 236 -10.84 18.60 5.71
N THR A 237 -10.38 18.32 4.50
CA THR A 237 -9.57 19.26 3.70
C THR A 237 -10.51 20.13 2.87
N ILE A 238 -10.24 21.41 2.78
CA ILE A 238 -10.98 22.40 1.99
C ILE A 238 -9.99 23.20 1.15
N PRO A 239 -10.44 23.86 0.05
CA PRO A 239 -9.58 24.75 -0.72
C PRO A 239 -8.92 25.82 0.16
N ARG A 240 -7.67 26.14 -0.14
CA ARG A 240 -6.98 27.23 0.52
C ARG A 240 -7.46 28.55 -0.07
N VAL A 241 -7.75 29.50 0.79
CA VAL A 241 -8.10 30.86 0.38
C VAL A 241 -6.81 31.66 0.24
N GLU A 242 -6.46 32.05 -0.98
CA GLU A 242 -5.27 32.85 -1.25
C GLU A 242 -5.58 34.34 -1.05
N GLU A 243 -4.76 35.03 -0.24
CA GLU A 243 -4.94 36.49 0.00
C GLU A 243 -4.86 37.29 -1.30
N ILE A 244 -4.06 36.84 -2.27
CA ILE A 244 -3.91 37.53 -3.55
C ILE A 244 -5.20 37.52 -4.40
N GLU A 245 -5.97 36.43 -4.30
CA GLU A 245 -7.26 36.30 -4.98
C GLU A 245 -8.30 37.25 -4.38
N LEU A 246 -8.27 37.39 -3.06
CA LEU A 246 -9.13 38.36 -2.33
C LEU A 246 -8.78 39.82 -2.63
N MET A 247 -7.54 40.12 -3.01
CA MET A 247 -7.07 41.46 -3.39
C MET A 247 -7.40 41.82 -4.82
N SER A 248 -7.96 40.90 -5.61
CA SER A 248 -8.39 41.21 -6.98
C SER A 248 -9.51 42.29 -6.98
N ILE A 249 -9.63 43.04 -8.08
CA ILE A 249 -10.64 44.10 -8.23
C ILE A 249 -12.08 43.51 -8.20
N SER A 250 -12.24 42.26 -8.59
CA SER A 250 -13.48 41.49 -8.53
C SER A 250 -13.14 40.05 -8.20
N PRO A 251 -13.04 39.66 -6.91
CA PRO A 251 -12.83 38.26 -6.51
C PRO A 251 -13.98 37.40 -7.03
N GLU A 252 -13.67 36.19 -7.40
CA GLU A 252 -14.68 35.20 -7.81
C GLU A 252 -15.63 34.87 -6.65
N GLU A 253 -16.90 34.68 -6.96
CA GLU A 253 -17.95 34.42 -5.93
C GLU A 253 -17.61 33.18 -5.09
N GLU A 254 -16.95 32.22 -5.68
CA GLU A 254 -16.52 30.99 -5.02
C GLU A 254 -15.42 31.23 -3.98
N VAL A 255 -14.43 32.06 -4.31
CA VAL A 255 -13.37 32.48 -3.36
C VAL A 255 -13.96 33.20 -2.16
N LEU A 256 -14.96 34.05 -2.39
CA LEU A 256 -15.65 34.77 -1.31
C LEU A 256 -16.46 33.81 -0.41
N LYS A 257 -17.11 32.83 -0.98
CA LYS A 257 -17.83 31.78 -0.21
C LYS A 257 -16.87 30.96 0.64
N GLU A 258 -15.73 30.55 0.07
CA GLU A 258 -14.70 29.80 0.81
C GLU A 258 -14.11 30.65 1.94
N LYS A 259 -13.87 31.93 1.70
CA LYS A 259 -13.44 32.85 2.76
C LYS A 259 -14.47 32.98 3.88
N GLU A 260 -15.74 33.10 3.57
CA GLU A 260 -16.80 33.15 4.56
C GLU A 260 -16.92 31.85 5.35
N ARG A 261 -16.78 30.71 4.67
CA ARG A 261 -16.75 29.38 5.31
C ARG A 261 -15.56 29.26 6.28
N HIS A 262 -14.37 29.64 5.83
CA HIS A 262 -13.15 29.62 6.63
C HIS A 262 -13.29 30.49 7.89
N ASP A 263 -13.80 31.71 7.76
CA ASP A 263 -13.98 32.63 8.88
C ASP A 263 -14.99 32.09 9.91
N LYS A 264 -16.13 31.56 9.44
CA LYS A 264 -17.13 30.94 10.32
C LYS A 264 -16.59 29.70 11.07
N LEU A 265 -15.72 28.90 10.43
CA LEU A 265 -15.07 27.76 11.07
C LEU A 265 -14.13 28.22 12.19
N LEU A 266 -13.37 29.28 11.99
CA LEU A 266 -12.46 29.83 13.00
C LEU A 266 -13.17 30.52 14.17
N GLU A 267 -14.43 30.91 14.02
CA GLU A 267 -15.25 31.44 15.12
C GLU A 267 -15.68 30.34 16.11
N ILE A 268 -15.61 29.06 15.73
CA ILE A 268 -16.01 27.94 16.58
C ILE A 268 -14.84 27.56 17.51
N PRO A 269 -14.99 27.68 18.86
CA PRO A 269 -13.93 27.30 19.79
C PRO A 269 -13.53 25.85 19.61
N GLY A 270 -12.21 25.60 19.53
CA GLY A 270 -11.65 24.26 19.33
C GLY A 270 -11.46 23.86 17.88
N VAL A 271 -11.94 24.63 16.89
CA VAL A 271 -11.58 24.44 15.50
C VAL A 271 -10.21 25.08 15.24
N MET A 272 -9.39 24.37 14.50
CA MET A 272 -8.09 24.83 13.98
C MET A 272 -8.01 24.52 12.50
N ILE A 273 -7.42 25.46 11.74
CA ILE A 273 -7.12 25.27 10.33
C ILE A 273 -5.62 25.37 10.14
N SER A 274 -5.05 24.40 9.43
CA SER A 274 -3.62 24.35 9.13
C SER A 274 -3.40 24.03 7.66
N ASP A 275 -2.32 24.57 7.08
CA ASP A 275 -1.93 24.19 5.73
C ASP A 275 -1.53 22.72 5.67
N VAL A 276 -1.94 22.04 4.61
CA VAL A 276 -1.60 20.66 4.30
C VAL A 276 -1.18 20.55 2.85
N GLU A 277 -0.10 19.83 2.59
CA GLU A 277 0.32 19.51 1.23
C GLU A 277 -0.66 18.51 0.62
N VAL A 278 -1.13 18.79 -0.59
CA VAL A 278 -2.04 17.94 -1.34
C VAL A 278 -1.55 17.76 -2.78
N ARG A 279 -2.14 16.81 -3.50
CA ARG A 279 -2.01 16.77 -4.96
C ARG A 279 -2.93 17.81 -5.57
N GLU A 280 -2.43 18.59 -6.52
CA GLU A 280 -3.17 19.64 -7.20
C GLU A 280 -3.18 19.42 -8.70
N TYR A 281 -4.32 19.74 -9.33
CA TYR A 281 -4.56 19.63 -10.75
C TYR A 281 -4.94 21.00 -11.32
N PRO A 282 -3.95 21.81 -11.77
CA PRO A 282 -4.18 23.21 -12.13
C PRO A 282 -5.18 23.44 -13.27
N LEU A 283 -5.41 22.42 -14.11
CA LEU A 283 -6.35 22.52 -15.24
C LEU A 283 -7.76 22.01 -14.90
N GLY A 284 -7.95 21.41 -13.71
CA GLY A 284 -9.25 20.89 -13.29
C GLY A 284 -9.94 20.05 -14.38
N GLU A 285 -11.18 20.39 -14.69
CA GLU A 285 -12.03 19.72 -15.69
C GLU A 285 -11.38 19.60 -17.08
N ALA A 286 -10.57 20.60 -17.50
CA ALA A 286 -10.00 20.63 -18.84
C ALA A 286 -8.99 19.47 -19.09
N ALA A 287 -8.44 18.87 -18.03
CA ALA A 287 -7.49 17.77 -18.12
C ALA A 287 -7.88 16.56 -17.28
N ALA A 288 -9.03 16.56 -16.62
CA ALA A 288 -9.41 15.53 -15.63
C ALA A 288 -9.32 14.10 -16.18
N HIS A 289 -9.90 13.83 -17.34
CA HIS A 289 -9.86 12.50 -17.94
C HIS A 289 -8.48 12.07 -18.45
N LEU A 290 -7.63 13.04 -18.79
CA LEU A 290 -6.26 12.79 -19.24
C LEU A 290 -5.37 12.49 -18.05
N VAL A 291 -5.36 13.40 -17.08
CA VAL A 291 -4.47 13.32 -15.91
C VAL A 291 -4.96 12.28 -14.91
N GLY A 292 -6.27 12.22 -14.67
CA GLY A 292 -6.86 11.39 -13.63
C GLY A 292 -6.72 12.03 -12.26
N TYR A 293 -6.81 11.21 -11.21
CA TYR A 293 -6.69 11.67 -9.82
C TYR A 293 -6.08 10.58 -8.93
N VAL A 294 -5.55 11.01 -7.80
CA VAL A 294 -5.12 10.12 -6.72
C VAL A 294 -6.19 10.07 -5.63
N GLN A 295 -6.18 9.00 -4.88
CA GLN A 295 -7.08 8.79 -3.74
C GLN A 295 -6.36 8.02 -2.64
N SER A 296 -6.78 8.17 -1.38
CA SER A 296 -6.27 7.35 -0.29
C SER A 296 -6.45 5.86 -0.58
N VAL A 297 -5.47 5.06 -0.21
CA VAL A 297 -5.54 3.60 -0.35
C VAL A 297 -6.64 3.04 0.55
N THR A 298 -7.34 2.03 0.05
CA THR A 298 -8.33 1.23 0.79
C THR A 298 -7.68 -0.01 1.38
N ALA A 299 -8.39 -0.73 2.24
CA ALA A 299 -7.94 -2.04 2.72
C ALA A 299 -7.75 -3.05 1.58
N GLU A 300 -8.57 -2.96 0.55
CA GLU A 300 -8.53 -3.79 -0.66
C GLU A 300 -7.26 -3.50 -1.48
N ASP A 301 -6.90 -2.20 -1.64
CA ASP A 301 -5.65 -1.81 -2.30
C ASP A 301 -4.42 -2.34 -1.55
N LEU A 302 -4.44 -2.33 -0.21
CA LEU A 302 -3.32 -2.84 0.60
C LEU A 302 -3.15 -4.36 0.44
N GLU A 303 -4.24 -5.10 0.25
CA GLU A 303 -4.19 -6.53 -0.03
C GLU A 303 -3.71 -6.81 -1.47
N GLU A 304 -4.23 -6.09 -2.46
CA GLU A 304 -3.89 -6.26 -3.87
C GLU A 304 -2.43 -5.89 -4.16
N HIS A 305 -1.93 -4.83 -3.51
CA HIS A 305 -0.57 -4.30 -3.67
C HIS A 305 0.34 -4.65 -2.50
N ALA A 306 0.12 -5.81 -1.85
CA ALA A 306 0.94 -6.24 -0.72
C ALA A 306 2.42 -6.35 -1.10
N GLY A 307 3.29 -5.71 -0.30
CA GLY A 307 4.74 -5.68 -0.54
C GLY A 307 5.21 -4.60 -1.51
N GLU A 308 4.32 -3.78 -2.07
CA GLU A 308 4.67 -2.66 -2.95
C GLU A 308 4.95 -1.35 -2.19
N GLY A 309 4.97 -1.39 -0.86
CA GLY A 309 5.34 -0.25 0.00
C GLY A 309 4.21 0.75 0.25
N TYR A 310 2.94 0.37 0.02
CA TYR A 310 1.79 1.16 0.45
C TYR A 310 1.52 0.98 1.94
N THR A 311 1.06 2.06 2.55
CA THR A 311 0.58 2.12 3.94
C THR A 311 -0.83 2.69 3.98
N ALA A 312 -1.50 2.61 5.12
CA ALA A 312 -2.83 3.19 5.30
C ALA A 312 -2.91 4.71 5.03
N ASN A 313 -1.75 5.40 5.04
CA ASN A 313 -1.65 6.83 4.78
C ASN A 313 -1.17 7.15 3.34
N SER A 314 -0.99 6.15 2.51
CA SER A 314 -0.56 6.33 1.12
C SER A 314 -1.73 6.77 0.24
N VAL A 315 -1.39 7.35 -0.91
CA VAL A 315 -2.33 7.61 -2.00
C VAL A 315 -1.97 6.74 -3.21
N ILE A 316 -2.96 6.45 -4.05
CA ILE A 316 -2.79 5.66 -5.27
C ILE A 316 -3.51 6.35 -6.43
N GLY A 317 -2.90 6.33 -7.62
CA GLY A 317 -3.51 6.83 -8.85
C GLY A 317 -4.66 5.95 -9.32
N ARG A 318 -5.86 6.53 -9.47
CA ARG A 318 -7.08 5.79 -9.83
C ARG A 318 -7.36 5.74 -11.31
N SER A 319 -6.97 6.76 -12.06
CA SER A 319 -7.31 6.88 -13.47
C SER A 319 -6.28 7.73 -14.22
N GLY A 320 -6.45 7.88 -15.54
CA GLY A 320 -5.63 8.74 -16.36
C GLY A 320 -4.14 8.42 -16.28
N MET A 321 -3.30 9.44 -16.37
CA MET A 321 -1.85 9.34 -16.26
C MET A 321 -1.40 9.03 -14.83
N GLU A 322 -2.15 9.48 -13.82
CA GLU A 322 -1.89 9.13 -12.42
C GLU A 322 -1.92 7.62 -12.17
N GLY A 323 -2.92 6.92 -12.74
CA GLY A 323 -2.99 5.47 -12.61
C GLY A 323 -2.06 4.73 -13.57
N LEU A 324 -1.86 5.26 -14.79
CA LEU A 324 -1.03 4.62 -15.81
C LEU A 324 0.46 4.58 -15.40
N PHE A 325 0.94 5.67 -14.80
CA PHE A 325 2.32 5.85 -14.37
C PHE A 325 2.49 5.81 -12.84
N GLU A 326 1.57 5.12 -12.15
CA GLU A 326 1.61 5.02 -10.69
C GLU A 326 2.96 4.57 -10.16
N LYS A 327 3.56 3.57 -10.79
CA LYS A 327 4.83 2.99 -10.38
C LYS A 327 5.98 3.99 -10.45
N GLU A 328 6.02 4.80 -11.50
CA GLU A 328 7.04 5.83 -11.72
C GLU A 328 6.79 7.04 -10.82
N LEU A 329 5.54 7.47 -10.70
CA LEU A 329 5.14 8.65 -9.95
C LEU A 329 5.24 8.47 -8.43
N LYS A 330 4.91 7.30 -7.90
CA LYS A 330 4.80 7.06 -6.45
C LYS A 330 6.13 7.23 -5.71
N GLY A 331 7.24 6.81 -6.31
CA GLY A 331 8.53 6.71 -5.63
C GLY A 331 8.59 5.56 -4.60
N GLN A 332 9.58 5.59 -3.74
CA GLN A 332 9.78 4.61 -2.67
C GLN A 332 10.15 5.32 -1.37
N ASN A 333 9.37 5.08 -0.33
CA ASN A 333 9.66 5.62 1.00
C ASN A 333 11.01 5.12 1.52
N GLY A 334 11.74 6.03 2.15
CA GLY A 334 12.91 5.67 2.95
C GLY A 334 12.49 5.17 4.31
N CYS A 335 13.27 4.26 4.87
CA CYS A 335 13.06 3.75 6.23
C CYS A 335 14.40 3.55 6.92
N ARG A 336 14.50 3.96 8.18
CA ARG A 336 15.68 3.76 9.03
C ARG A 336 15.29 3.08 10.32
N ILE A 337 16.11 2.10 10.73
CA ILE A 337 16.04 1.47 12.05
C ILE A 337 17.33 1.83 12.78
N TYR A 338 17.22 2.39 13.97
CA TYR A 338 18.38 2.84 14.75
C TYR A 338 18.12 2.73 16.25
N ILE A 339 19.22 2.62 17.01
CA ILE A 339 19.20 2.60 18.47
C ILE A 339 19.40 4.02 18.98
N VAL A 340 18.59 4.44 19.95
CA VAL A 340 18.79 5.67 20.73
C VAL A 340 19.03 5.34 22.20
N ASN A 341 19.87 6.14 22.86
CA ASN A 341 20.11 6.03 24.28
C ASN A 341 18.95 6.64 25.11
N SER A 342 19.10 6.63 26.44
CA SER A 342 18.13 7.20 27.40
C SER A 342 17.87 8.71 27.21
N GLU A 343 18.78 9.45 26.55
CA GLU A 343 18.67 10.88 26.24
C GLU A 343 18.07 11.12 24.83
N ASP A 344 17.54 10.07 24.18
CA ASP A 344 17.04 10.04 22.79
C ASP A 344 18.12 10.45 21.74
N LYS A 345 19.41 10.32 22.05
CA LYS A 345 20.51 10.50 21.11
C LYS A 345 20.76 9.21 20.34
N GLU A 346 20.94 9.32 19.02
CA GLU A 346 21.28 8.21 18.15
C GLU A 346 22.63 7.60 18.56
N LYS A 347 22.65 6.29 18.71
CA LYS A 347 23.80 5.48 19.12
C LYS A 347 24.34 4.65 17.95
N GLU A 348 23.44 4.05 17.18
CA GLU A 348 23.79 3.15 16.09
C GLU A 348 22.64 3.07 15.07
N GLU A 349 22.97 3.10 13.78
CA GLU A 349 22.05 2.77 12.70
C GLU A 349 22.16 1.27 12.39
N LEU A 350 21.03 0.56 12.44
CA LEU A 350 20.96 -0.88 12.21
C LEU A 350 20.66 -1.23 10.76
N ALA A 351 19.79 -0.46 10.12
CA ALA A 351 19.42 -0.60 8.71
C ALA A 351 18.86 0.70 8.16
N CYS A 352 19.06 0.92 6.87
CA CYS A 352 18.55 2.10 6.17
C CYS A 352 18.23 1.79 4.71
N ILE A 353 17.01 2.10 4.29
CA ILE A 353 16.62 2.24 2.88
C ILE A 353 16.50 3.74 2.62
N LEU A 354 17.25 4.24 1.65
CA LEU A 354 17.19 5.64 1.26
C LEU A 354 15.87 5.92 0.51
N VAL A 355 15.27 7.09 0.78
CA VAL A 355 14.10 7.55 0.05
C VAL A 355 14.43 7.71 -1.44
N GLN A 356 13.54 7.27 -2.31
CA GLN A 356 13.59 7.52 -3.74
C GLN A 356 12.31 8.24 -4.15
N HIS A 357 12.43 9.52 -4.50
CA HIS A 357 11.31 10.31 -4.96
C HIS A 357 10.79 9.77 -6.29
N GLY A 358 9.50 9.99 -6.57
CA GLY A 358 8.90 9.64 -7.84
C GLY A 358 9.51 10.40 -9.01
N GLN A 359 9.35 9.86 -10.20
CA GLN A 359 9.85 10.45 -11.43
C GLN A 359 8.80 11.35 -12.03
N ASP A 360 9.22 12.53 -12.54
CA ASP A 360 8.34 13.40 -13.30
C ASP A 360 8.02 12.79 -14.66
N ILE A 361 6.76 12.87 -15.05
CA ILE A 361 6.28 12.38 -16.34
C ILE A 361 5.97 13.58 -17.23
N ARG A 362 6.74 13.72 -18.32
CA ARG A 362 6.49 14.76 -19.34
C ARG A 362 5.65 14.23 -20.48
N LEU A 363 4.49 14.82 -20.69
CA LEU A 363 3.58 14.50 -21.79
C LEU A 363 3.88 15.37 -23.01
N THR A 364 3.39 14.92 -24.16
CA THR A 364 3.43 15.70 -25.42
C THR A 364 2.31 16.74 -25.53
N ILE A 365 1.46 16.82 -24.52
CA ILE A 365 0.27 17.69 -24.44
C ILE A 365 0.71 19.17 -24.46
N ASP A 366 -0.02 19.95 -25.21
CA ASP A 366 0.04 21.41 -25.22
C ASP A 366 -1.11 21.96 -24.39
N THR A 367 -0.81 22.54 -23.24
CA THR A 367 -1.81 23.02 -22.30
C THR A 367 -2.75 24.05 -22.91
N ASP A 368 -2.23 24.97 -23.73
CA ASP A 368 -3.07 26.05 -24.32
C ASP A 368 -4.07 25.45 -25.31
N LEU A 369 -3.64 24.47 -26.11
CA LEU A 369 -4.52 23.74 -27.01
C LEU A 369 -5.56 22.89 -26.25
N GLN A 370 -5.12 22.20 -25.17
CA GLN A 370 -5.99 21.39 -24.32
C GLN A 370 -7.13 22.23 -23.73
N VAL A 371 -6.80 23.37 -23.10
CA VAL A 371 -7.77 24.30 -22.52
C VAL A 371 -8.67 24.91 -23.61
N SER A 372 -8.10 25.34 -24.74
CA SER A 372 -8.87 25.90 -25.83
C SER A 372 -9.92 24.93 -26.38
N LEU A 373 -9.58 23.65 -26.55
CA LEU A 373 -10.53 22.63 -27.01
C LEU A 373 -11.57 22.34 -25.91
N TYR A 374 -11.18 22.30 -24.63
CA TYR A 374 -12.13 22.13 -23.54
C TYR A 374 -13.17 23.25 -23.55
N GLU A 375 -12.75 24.51 -23.55
CA GLU A 375 -13.65 25.68 -23.55
C GLU A 375 -14.62 25.70 -24.74
N GLN A 376 -14.19 25.20 -25.91
CA GLN A 376 -15.06 25.12 -27.10
C GLN A 376 -16.16 24.07 -26.98
N PHE A 377 -15.92 22.98 -26.25
CA PHE A 377 -16.80 21.81 -26.22
C PHE A 377 -17.33 21.44 -24.84
N LYS A 378 -17.06 22.24 -23.80
CA LYS A 378 -17.43 21.89 -22.41
C LYS A 378 -18.94 21.66 -22.21
N GLU A 379 -19.78 22.31 -23.01
CA GLU A 379 -21.25 22.11 -22.97
C GLU A 379 -21.71 20.90 -23.80
N ASP A 380 -20.83 20.30 -24.61
CA ASP A 380 -21.17 19.23 -25.52
C ASP A 380 -20.75 17.86 -24.96
N LYS A 381 -21.49 16.81 -25.29
CA LYS A 381 -21.05 15.41 -25.07
C LYS A 381 -20.07 15.01 -26.17
N SER A 382 -18.80 15.33 -26.01
CA SER A 382 -17.80 15.30 -27.07
C SER A 382 -16.48 14.71 -26.61
N CYS A 383 -15.61 14.38 -27.55
CA CYS A 383 -14.18 14.19 -27.33
C CYS A 383 -13.39 14.80 -28.48
N SER A 384 -12.25 15.41 -28.13
CA SER A 384 -11.33 16.03 -29.08
C SER A 384 -9.95 15.42 -28.93
N VAL A 385 -9.31 15.09 -30.07
CA VAL A 385 -7.96 14.56 -30.13
C VAL A 385 -7.19 15.37 -31.17
N ALA A 386 -6.08 16.00 -30.73
CA ALA A 386 -5.17 16.69 -31.64
C ALA A 386 -3.85 15.94 -31.73
N ILE A 387 -3.42 15.64 -32.94
CA ILE A 387 -2.19 14.86 -33.21
C ILE A 387 -1.31 15.64 -34.20
N ASN A 388 -0.03 15.76 -33.89
CA ASN A 388 0.95 16.24 -34.83
C ASN A 388 1.19 15.14 -35.91
N HIS A 389 0.78 15.42 -37.13
CA HIS A 389 0.84 14.43 -38.22
C HIS A 389 2.25 14.08 -38.70
N TYR A 390 3.27 14.90 -38.37
CA TYR A 390 4.67 14.61 -38.68
C TYR A 390 5.33 13.73 -37.63
N THR A 391 5.05 13.97 -36.35
CA THR A 391 5.72 13.28 -35.23
C THR A 391 4.89 12.17 -34.61
N GLY A 392 3.56 12.21 -34.77
CA GLY A 392 2.63 11.33 -34.09
C GLY A 392 2.34 11.75 -32.64
N GLU A 393 2.93 12.84 -32.15
CA GLU A 393 2.69 13.35 -30.81
C GLU A 393 1.23 13.73 -30.60
N VAL A 394 0.63 13.30 -29.50
CA VAL A 394 -0.68 13.72 -29.06
C VAL A 394 -0.55 15.06 -28.37
N LEU A 395 -1.15 16.11 -28.93
CA LEU A 395 -1.06 17.48 -28.46
C LEU A 395 -2.22 17.86 -27.52
N ALA A 396 -3.38 17.23 -27.68
CA ALA A 396 -4.51 17.39 -26.80
C ALA A 396 -5.39 16.15 -26.78
N LEU A 397 -5.98 15.86 -25.61
CA LEU A 397 -6.94 14.79 -25.36
C LEU A 397 -8.01 15.30 -24.40
N VAL A 398 -9.18 15.66 -24.94
CA VAL A 398 -10.27 16.26 -24.18
C VAL A 398 -11.49 15.33 -24.22
N SER A 399 -12.18 15.20 -23.12
CA SER A 399 -13.47 14.50 -23.00
C SER A 399 -14.43 15.43 -22.24
N THR A 400 -15.59 15.76 -22.82
CA THR A 400 -16.57 16.69 -22.24
C THR A 400 -17.98 16.08 -22.18
N PRO A 401 -18.82 16.49 -21.24
CA PRO A 401 -18.40 17.25 -20.05
C PRO A 401 -17.42 16.44 -19.18
N ALA A 402 -16.74 17.10 -18.29
CA ALA A 402 -15.77 16.52 -17.37
C ALA A 402 -16.17 16.76 -15.90
N TYR A 403 -15.39 16.23 -15.00
CA TYR A 403 -15.45 16.47 -13.57
C TYR A 403 -14.17 17.22 -13.13
N ASP A 404 -14.19 17.92 -12.00
CA ASP A 404 -12.95 18.45 -11.43
C ASP A 404 -12.27 17.36 -10.60
N ASN A 405 -11.04 17.02 -10.97
CA ASN A 405 -10.26 16.01 -10.24
C ASN A 405 -9.74 16.52 -8.88
N ASN A 406 -9.70 17.83 -8.64
CA ASN A 406 -9.41 18.38 -7.31
C ASN A 406 -10.50 18.04 -6.27
N ASP A 407 -11.75 17.88 -6.69
CA ASP A 407 -12.84 17.47 -5.78
C ASP A 407 -12.57 16.14 -5.09
N PHE A 408 -11.87 15.20 -5.79
CA PHE A 408 -11.49 13.93 -5.20
C PHE A 408 -10.39 14.07 -4.14
N ILE A 409 -9.57 15.10 -4.25
CA ILE A 409 -8.52 15.42 -3.27
C ILE A 409 -9.14 16.06 -2.02
N MET A 410 -10.09 16.95 -2.19
CA MET A 410 -10.81 17.61 -1.08
C MET A 410 -11.80 16.68 -0.39
N GLY A 411 -12.15 15.57 -1.03
CA GLY A 411 -13.12 14.59 -0.53
C GLY A 411 -14.57 14.98 -0.85
N LEU A 412 -15.15 14.30 -1.83
CA LEU A 412 -16.54 14.45 -2.23
C LEU A 412 -17.50 14.08 -1.10
N SER A 413 -18.51 14.91 -0.86
CA SER A 413 -19.66 14.51 -0.04
C SER A 413 -20.49 13.43 -0.75
N SER A 414 -21.30 12.69 0.01
CA SER A 414 -22.21 11.70 -0.59
C SER A 414 -23.21 12.32 -1.58
N GLU A 415 -23.59 13.58 -1.35
CA GLU A 415 -24.47 14.32 -2.23
C GLU A 415 -23.75 14.72 -3.53
N GLN A 416 -22.56 15.30 -3.45
CA GLN A 416 -21.71 15.62 -4.62
C GLN A 416 -21.41 14.36 -5.45
N TRP A 417 -21.08 13.25 -4.80
CA TRP A 417 -20.86 11.98 -5.48
C TRP A 417 -22.12 11.49 -6.21
N THR A 418 -23.29 11.61 -5.57
CA THR A 418 -24.57 11.21 -6.20
C THR A 418 -24.88 12.07 -7.42
N VAL A 419 -24.75 13.39 -7.29
CA VAL A 419 -24.95 14.34 -8.40
C VAL A 419 -24.02 13.98 -9.57
N LEU A 420 -22.73 13.80 -9.31
CA LEU A 420 -21.74 13.48 -10.33
C LEU A 420 -22.00 12.13 -11.02
N ASN A 421 -22.43 11.12 -10.26
CA ASN A 421 -22.66 9.77 -10.77
C ASN A 421 -24.02 9.60 -11.50
N GLU A 422 -25.03 10.37 -11.09
CA GLU A 422 -26.39 10.31 -11.66
C GLU A 422 -26.60 11.32 -12.78
N ASP A 423 -25.62 12.21 -13.05
CA ASP A 423 -25.70 13.17 -14.14
C ASP A 423 -25.90 12.46 -15.50
N GLU A 424 -26.99 12.80 -16.19
CA GLU A 424 -27.33 12.28 -17.52
C GLU A 424 -26.26 12.59 -18.57
N ASN A 425 -25.45 13.62 -18.35
CA ASN A 425 -24.32 13.98 -19.21
C ASN A 425 -23.09 13.11 -18.99
N LYS A 426 -23.05 12.33 -17.89
CA LYS A 426 -22.00 11.38 -17.54
C LYS A 426 -20.60 12.01 -17.57
N PRO A 427 -20.30 12.98 -16.70
CA PRO A 427 -19.01 13.65 -16.65
C PRO A 427 -17.85 12.69 -16.33
N MET A 428 -18.09 11.60 -15.59
CA MET A 428 -17.08 10.57 -15.31
C MET A 428 -16.77 9.66 -16.51
N TYR A 429 -17.53 9.75 -17.59
CA TYR A 429 -17.38 8.87 -18.75
C TYR A 429 -16.30 9.38 -19.70
N ASN A 430 -15.15 8.69 -19.71
CA ASN A 430 -14.04 9.05 -20.60
C ASN A 430 -14.33 8.69 -22.04
N ARG A 431 -14.68 9.68 -22.87
CA ARG A 431 -15.13 9.53 -24.25
C ARG A 431 -14.01 9.23 -25.23
N PHE A 432 -12.81 9.71 -25.03
CA PHE A 432 -11.68 9.42 -25.92
C PHE A 432 -11.13 7.99 -25.75
N ARG A 433 -11.54 7.26 -24.69
CA ARG A 433 -11.23 5.84 -24.51
C ARG A 433 -12.26 4.90 -25.16
N GLN A 434 -13.31 5.45 -25.73
CA GLN A 434 -14.41 4.66 -26.28
C GLN A 434 -14.23 4.40 -27.78
N VAL A 435 -14.88 3.37 -28.26
CA VAL A 435 -14.93 3.04 -29.67
C VAL A 435 -16.18 3.70 -30.29
N TRP A 436 -15.96 4.55 -31.27
CA TRP A 436 -16.99 5.30 -31.94
C TRP A 436 -17.15 4.82 -33.39
N CYS A 437 -18.38 4.96 -33.95
CA CYS A 437 -18.61 4.75 -35.36
C CYS A 437 -17.90 5.86 -36.15
N PRO A 438 -16.87 5.55 -36.99
CA PRO A 438 -16.06 6.57 -37.64
C PRO A 438 -16.81 7.34 -38.71
N GLY A 439 -17.84 6.78 -39.30
CA GLY A 439 -18.59 7.38 -40.42
C GLY A 439 -17.65 7.77 -41.56
N SER A 440 -17.88 8.96 -42.14
CA SER A 440 -17.13 9.45 -43.30
C SER A 440 -15.66 9.76 -43.04
N THR A 441 -15.23 9.91 -41.77
CA THR A 441 -13.83 10.13 -41.42
C THR A 441 -12.94 8.91 -41.75
N PHE A 442 -13.58 7.73 -41.97
CA PHE A 442 -12.86 6.52 -42.39
C PHE A 442 -12.56 6.47 -43.89
N LYS A 443 -13.21 7.34 -44.73
CA LYS A 443 -13.03 7.33 -46.20
C LYS A 443 -11.56 7.46 -46.66
N PRO A 444 -10.73 8.34 -46.11
CA PRO A 444 -9.30 8.41 -46.49
C PRO A 444 -8.59 7.08 -46.29
N ILE A 445 -8.89 6.36 -45.20
CA ILE A 445 -8.28 5.06 -44.89
C ILE A 445 -8.75 4.01 -45.93
N ILE A 446 -10.05 3.98 -46.24
CA ILE A 446 -10.61 3.10 -47.28
C ILE A 446 -9.97 3.41 -48.62
N ALA A 447 -9.83 4.70 -48.99
CA ALA A 447 -9.16 5.11 -50.22
C ALA A 447 -7.71 4.63 -50.29
N ALA A 448 -6.93 4.79 -49.21
CA ALA A 448 -5.57 4.31 -49.11
C ALA A 448 -5.49 2.77 -49.29
N ILE A 449 -6.36 2.02 -48.65
CA ILE A 449 -6.47 0.55 -48.83
C ILE A 449 -6.84 0.19 -50.27
N GLY A 450 -7.78 0.90 -50.89
CA GLY A 450 -8.17 0.70 -52.27
C GLY A 450 -7.04 0.93 -53.24
N LEU A 451 -6.28 2.01 -53.07
CA LEU A 451 -5.10 2.31 -53.89
C LEU A 451 -3.99 1.25 -53.67
N GLN A 452 -3.68 0.88 -52.45
CA GLN A 452 -2.65 -0.11 -52.11
C GLN A 452 -3.02 -1.51 -52.65
N SER A 453 -4.26 -1.90 -52.61
CA SER A 453 -4.73 -3.19 -53.16
C SER A 453 -4.95 -3.22 -54.64
N GLY A 454 -4.87 -2.07 -55.33
CA GLY A 454 -5.19 -1.93 -56.72
C GLY A 454 -6.69 -2.01 -57.05
N ALA A 455 -7.55 -1.91 -56.01
CA ALA A 455 -9.01 -1.90 -56.19
C ALA A 455 -9.55 -0.54 -56.68
N ILE A 456 -8.75 0.52 -56.50
CA ILE A 456 -9.03 1.87 -56.99
C ILE A 456 -7.91 2.28 -57.96
N ASP A 457 -8.28 2.63 -59.16
CA ASP A 457 -7.37 3.29 -60.12
C ASP A 457 -7.59 4.81 -60.02
N PRO A 458 -6.61 5.60 -59.58
CA PRO A 458 -6.77 7.04 -59.49
C PRO A 458 -6.94 7.75 -60.85
N MET A 459 -6.66 7.06 -61.95
CA MET A 459 -6.85 7.57 -63.30
C MET A 459 -8.19 7.19 -63.91
N GLU A 460 -8.99 6.38 -63.24
CA GLU A 460 -10.35 5.98 -63.68
C GLU A 460 -11.33 7.15 -63.52
N ASP A 461 -11.93 7.56 -64.63
CA ASP A 461 -12.92 8.64 -64.62
C ASP A 461 -14.33 8.05 -64.67
N TYR A 462 -15.05 8.25 -63.56
CA TYR A 462 -16.45 7.83 -63.45
C TYR A 462 -17.45 8.82 -64.05
N GLY A 463 -17.00 9.88 -64.70
CA GLY A 463 -17.80 10.94 -65.29
C GLY A 463 -18.55 11.79 -64.27
N ASN A 464 -19.48 12.62 -64.74
CA ASN A 464 -20.32 13.44 -63.88
C ASN A 464 -21.49 12.63 -63.30
N VAL A 465 -21.41 12.27 -62.03
CA VAL A 465 -22.44 11.47 -61.34
C VAL A 465 -23.63 12.32 -60.83
N GLY A 466 -23.63 13.66 -61.00
CA GLY A 466 -24.68 14.54 -60.53
C GLY A 466 -24.77 14.70 -59.01
N LEU A 467 -25.97 15.02 -58.51
CA LEU A 467 -26.22 15.26 -57.07
C LEU A 467 -26.51 13.98 -56.29
N SER A 468 -26.73 12.86 -56.97
CA SER A 468 -27.00 11.55 -56.34
C SER A 468 -26.43 10.45 -57.20
N TRP A 469 -25.98 9.38 -56.57
CA TRP A 469 -25.41 8.21 -57.21
C TRP A 469 -26.01 6.91 -56.66
N GLN A 470 -26.25 5.96 -57.55
CA GLN A 470 -26.69 4.63 -57.20
C GLN A 470 -25.85 3.60 -57.95
N LYS A 471 -25.31 2.63 -57.21
CA LYS A 471 -24.44 1.62 -57.82
C LYS A 471 -25.16 0.79 -58.88
N ASP A 472 -26.31 0.23 -58.53
CA ASP A 472 -27.14 -0.61 -59.39
C ASP A 472 -28.52 -0.80 -58.78
N ALA A 473 -29.39 -1.51 -59.44
CA ALA A 473 -30.75 -1.78 -59.01
C ALA A 473 -30.89 -2.58 -57.71
N SER A 474 -29.81 -3.25 -57.24
CA SER A 474 -29.77 -3.96 -55.96
C SER A 474 -29.88 -3.03 -54.74
N TRP A 475 -29.56 -1.74 -54.91
CA TRP A 475 -29.69 -0.72 -53.89
C TRP A 475 -31.15 -0.28 -53.65
N GLY A 476 -32.09 -0.73 -54.47
CA GLY A 476 -33.51 -0.36 -54.35
C GLY A 476 -33.70 1.16 -54.47
N SER A 477 -34.30 1.78 -53.43
CA SER A 477 -34.52 3.22 -53.37
C SER A 477 -33.35 3.99 -52.73
N TYR A 478 -32.25 3.33 -52.34
CA TYR A 478 -31.12 3.98 -51.74
C TYR A 478 -30.28 4.75 -52.76
N LEU A 479 -30.05 6.01 -52.45
CA LEU A 479 -29.23 6.91 -53.25
C LEU A 479 -28.14 7.48 -52.34
N SER A 480 -26.88 7.50 -52.80
CA SER A 480 -25.87 8.28 -52.16
C SER A 480 -26.03 9.75 -52.52
N LEU A 481 -26.23 10.60 -51.54
CA LEU A 481 -26.37 12.06 -51.71
C LEU A 481 -25.06 12.80 -51.37
N ILE A 482 -24.00 12.06 -51.03
CA ILE A 482 -22.71 12.60 -50.65
C ILE A 482 -21.72 12.35 -51.80
N HIS A 483 -21.64 13.31 -52.68
CA HIS A 483 -20.58 13.33 -53.71
C HIS A 483 -19.67 14.47 -53.39
N ILE A 484 -18.49 14.13 -52.94
CA ILE A 484 -17.40 15.08 -52.75
C ILE A 484 -16.28 14.64 -53.64
#